data_841770568bb815c97b0ee2eaffd9876c
#
_entry.id   841770568bb815c97b0ee2eaffd9876c
#
_cell.length_a   1.000
_cell.length_b   1.000
_cell.length_c   1.000
_cell.angle_alpha   90.00
_cell.angle_beta   90.00
_cell.angle_gamma   90.00
#
_symmetry.space_group_name_H-M   'P 1'
#
loop_
_entity.id
_entity.type
_entity.pdbx_description
1 polymer ?
#
loop_
_entity_poly.entity_id
_entity_poly.type
_entity_poly.pdbx_seq_one_letter_code
_entity_poly.pdbx_strand_id
1 'polypeptide(L)'
;MTILSDVKALGQQIWLDNLSRSLVQGGGLAEWLAKGVCGVTSNPAIFQKAFAGDPLYAADVADLKRQDLSPKQRYETLAIDDVQAACDVCLPTYEADGGRSGFVSLEVSPELAHDAEGTVAEARRLHRAIGRKNAMIKVPATDEGLKALESLVADGISVNLTLLFSRQQTLKAYEAYVRGIRARLAAGGAVADIHVVASFFISRIDSALDAVLPEHLRGKTAIALAKAAYLDWQRFFDGGDFFGLLEQGANRAQLLWASTGVKDPAYPATLYVDSLIGRETVNTVPEATLKAFIEHGTAHSTLSEQSDAALAVLEEVAALGIDVETLAVRLQQDGLQQFEEAFAKLLAPLA
;
A
#
# COMPACT_ATOMS: atom_id res chain seq x y z
N MET A 1 21.42 -16.50 -3.58
CA MET A 1 20.55 -15.31 -3.69
C MET A 1 19.13 -15.82 -3.88
N THR A 2 18.14 -15.15 -3.37
CA THR A 2 16.74 -15.50 -3.55
C THR A 2 16.16 -14.67 -4.68
N ILE A 3 15.06 -15.12 -5.32
CA ILE A 3 14.38 -14.34 -6.35
C ILE A 3 13.97 -12.95 -5.84
N LEU A 4 13.63 -12.82 -4.54
CA LEU A 4 13.28 -11.52 -3.92
C LEU A 4 14.49 -10.59 -3.83
N SER A 5 15.69 -11.13 -3.61
CA SER A 5 16.94 -10.36 -3.67
C SER A 5 17.23 -9.87 -5.08
N ASP A 6 16.91 -10.68 -6.09
CA ASP A 6 17.07 -10.31 -7.50
C ASP A 6 16.08 -9.19 -7.88
N VAL A 7 14.82 -9.27 -7.42
CA VAL A 7 13.83 -8.18 -7.59
C VAL A 7 14.29 -6.90 -6.92
N LYS A 8 14.86 -6.99 -5.69
CA LYS A 8 15.42 -5.83 -5.00
C LYS A 8 16.58 -5.21 -5.78
N ALA A 9 17.43 -6.02 -6.40
CA ALA A 9 18.53 -5.54 -7.25
C ALA A 9 18.03 -4.81 -8.51
N LEU A 10 16.82 -5.14 -9.00
CA LEU A 10 16.12 -4.41 -10.07
C LEU A 10 15.45 -3.13 -9.58
N GLY A 11 15.52 -2.82 -8.27
CA GLY A 11 15.04 -1.57 -7.68
C GLY A 11 13.59 -1.61 -7.20
N GLN A 12 12.94 -2.79 -7.16
CA GLN A 12 11.61 -2.95 -6.56
C GLN A 12 11.71 -3.61 -5.18
N GLN A 13 10.91 -3.12 -4.24
CA GLN A 13 10.73 -3.72 -2.93
C GLN A 13 9.53 -4.66 -2.94
N ILE A 14 9.67 -5.85 -2.36
CA ILE A 14 8.56 -6.75 -2.07
C ILE A 14 8.17 -6.62 -0.60
N TRP A 15 6.94 -6.25 -0.34
CA TRP A 15 6.36 -6.21 1.00
C TRP A 15 5.38 -7.35 1.19
N LEU A 16 5.18 -7.79 2.42
CA LEU A 16 4.20 -8.81 2.78
C LEU A 16 2.85 -8.14 3.08
N ASP A 17 1.78 -8.55 2.38
CA ASP A 17 0.41 -8.13 2.69
C ASP A 17 -0.25 -9.11 3.68
N ASN A 18 0.28 -9.12 4.90
CA ASN A 18 -0.20 -9.91 6.03
C ASN A 18 0.41 -9.40 7.33
N LEU A 19 -0.38 -9.41 8.40
CA LEU A 19 0.07 -9.15 9.76
C LEU A 19 -0.80 -9.90 10.75
N SER A 20 -0.17 -10.65 11.65
CA SER A 20 -0.83 -11.28 12.79
C SER A 20 0.18 -11.47 13.91
N ARG A 21 -0.31 -11.67 15.11
CA ARG A 21 0.53 -11.90 16.28
C ARG A 21 1.39 -13.16 16.14
N SER A 22 0.80 -14.26 15.66
CA SER A 22 1.54 -15.50 15.43
C SER A 22 2.59 -15.37 14.34
N LEU A 23 2.36 -14.56 13.30
CA LEU A 23 3.36 -14.27 12.27
C LEU A 23 4.59 -13.56 12.86
N VAL A 24 4.37 -12.61 13.77
CA VAL A 24 5.44 -11.83 14.41
C VAL A 24 6.13 -12.63 15.49
N GLN A 25 5.39 -13.12 16.49
CA GLN A 25 5.94 -13.81 17.66
C GLN A 25 6.47 -15.22 17.32
N GLY A 26 5.89 -15.87 16.32
CA GLY A 26 6.34 -17.19 15.84
C GLY A 26 7.59 -17.13 14.95
N GLY A 27 8.14 -15.94 14.68
CA GLY A 27 9.34 -15.77 13.87
C GLY A 27 9.10 -15.77 12.36
N GLY A 28 7.87 -16.00 11.90
CA GLY A 28 7.54 -16.05 10.46
C GLY A 28 7.84 -14.75 9.73
N LEU A 29 7.62 -13.59 10.37
CA LEU A 29 8.00 -12.31 9.76
C LEU A 29 9.52 -12.20 9.58
N ALA A 30 10.31 -12.60 10.58
CA ALA A 30 11.77 -12.60 10.48
C ALA A 30 12.25 -13.53 9.36
N GLU A 31 11.62 -14.69 9.16
CA GLU A 31 11.92 -15.60 8.07
C GLU A 31 11.61 -14.98 6.70
N TRP A 32 10.51 -14.22 6.56
CA TRP A 32 10.19 -13.51 5.33
C TRP A 32 11.20 -12.41 5.02
N LEU A 33 11.63 -11.64 6.02
CA LEU A 33 12.68 -10.64 5.87
C LEU A 33 14.01 -11.28 5.45
N ALA A 34 14.37 -12.41 6.03
CA ALA A 34 15.58 -13.16 5.65
C ALA A 34 15.54 -13.67 4.20
N LYS A 35 14.32 -13.90 3.63
CA LYS A 35 14.14 -14.25 2.22
C LYS A 35 14.17 -13.07 1.27
N GLY A 36 14.11 -11.82 1.78
CA GLY A 36 14.19 -10.59 0.98
C GLY A 36 12.92 -9.73 0.98
N VAL A 37 11.90 -10.05 1.79
CA VAL A 37 10.79 -9.12 2.05
C VAL A 37 11.34 -7.86 2.72
N CYS A 38 10.82 -6.69 2.32
CA CYS A 38 11.35 -5.39 2.74
C CYS A 38 10.36 -4.52 3.51
N GLY A 39 9.17 -5.02 3.87
CA GLY A 39 8.15 -4.28 4.61
C GLY A 39 6.86 -5.06 4.76
N VAL A 40 5.87 -4.44 5.41
CA VAL A 40 4.60 -5.09 5.76
C VAL A 40 3.44 -4.12 5.55
N THR A 41 2.36 -4.59 4.95
CA THR A 41 1.08 -3.88 4.92
C THR A 41 0.02 -4.61 5.71
N SER A 42 -0.87 -3.86 6.34
CA SER A 42 -2.08 -4.36 6.97
C SER A 42 -3.31 -3.59 6.45
N ASN A 43 -4.48 -4.12 6.75
CA ASN A 43 -5.77 -3.51 6.48
C ASN A 43 -6.83 -4.12 7.40
N PRO A 44 -8.07 -3.58 7.45
CA PRO A 44 -9.12 -4.14 8.32
C PRO A 44 -9.42 -5.61 8.09
N ALA A 45 -9.37 -6.10 6.84
CA ALA A 45 -9.65 -7.50 6.54
C ALA A 45 -8.53 -8.45 7.03
N ILE A 46 -7.28 -8.00 7.03
CA ILE A 46 -6.13 -8.75 7.59
C ILE A 46 -6.31 -8.90 9.11
N PHE A 47 -6.56 -7.80 9.82
CA PHE A 47 -6.80 -7.85 11.27
C PHE A 47 -8.07 -8.63 11.63
N GLN A 48 -9.14 -8.53 10.83
CA GLN A 48 -10.36 -9.30 11.04
C GLN A 48 -10.08 -10.82 11.00
N LYS A 49 -9.29 -11.27 10.02
CA LYS A 49 -8.88 -12.68 9.93
C LYS A 49 -7.95 -13.07 11.08
N ALA A 50 -6.99 -12.20 11.43
CA ALA A 50 -6.05 -12.45 12.52
C ALA A 50 -6.80 -12.62 13.86
N PHE A 51 -7.65 -11.68 14.23
CA PHE A 51 -8.39 -11.74 15.50
C PHE A 51 -9.41 -12.89 15.57
N ALA A 52 -9.95 -13.30 14.42
CA ALA A 52 -10.88 -14.44 14.38
C ALA A 52 -10.19 -15.81 14.41
N GLY A 53 -8.96 -15.91 13.89
CA GLY A 53 -8.29 -17.19 13.65
C GLY A 53 -7.04 -17.46 14.47
N ASP A 54 -6.39 -16.43 15.03
CA ASP A 54 -5.14 -16.58 15.76
C ASP A 54 -5.41 -16.65 17.28
N PRO A 55 -5.16 -17.81 17.93
CA PRO A 55 -5.45 -18.02 19.34
C PRO A 55 -4.65 -17.12 20.28
N LEU A 56 -3.56 -16.52 19.83
CA LEU A 56 -2.73 -15.61 20.64
C LEU A 56 -3.46 -14.33 21.05
N TYR A 57 -4.57 -13.98 20.40
CA TYR A 57 -5.38 -12.83 20.81
C TYR A 57 -6.39 -13.13 21.93
N ALA A 58 -6.72 -14.41 22.19
CA ALA A 58 -7.84 -14.78 23.04
C ALA A 58 -7.76 -14.22 24.47
N ALA A 59 -6.59 -14.29 25.08
CA ALA A 59 -6.37 -13.77 26.44
C ALA A 59 -6.51 -12.25 26.51
N ASP A 60 -5.85 -11.53 25.59
CA ASP A 60 -5.85 -10.07 25.57
C ASP A 60 -7.23 -9.51 25.23
N VAL A 61 -7.95 -10.13 24.28
CA VAL A 61 -9.34 -9.79 23.98
C VAL A 61 -10.22 -9.94 25.22
N ALA A 62 -10.08 -11.05 25.98
CA ALA A 62 -10.82 -11.25 27.21
C ALA A 62 -10.48 -10.22 28.28
N ASP A 63 -9.22 -9.82 28.38
CA ASP A 63 -8.76 -8.80 29.33
C ASP A 63 -9.25 -7.40 28.94
N LEU A 64 -9.19 -7.04 27.67
CA LEU A 64 -9.67 -5.76 27.17
C LEU A 64 -11.20 -5.62 27.31
N LYS A 65 -11.95 -6.70 27.18
CA LYS A 65 -13.40 -6.71 27.40
C LYS A 65 -13.82 -6.43 28.85
N ARG A 66 -12.95 -6.64 29.83
CA ARG A 66 -13.20 -6.28 31.25
C ARG A 66 -12.92 -4.80 31.55
N GLN A 67 -12.31 -4.07 30.60
CA GLN A 67 -12.00 -2.67 30.72
C GLN A 67 -13.11 -1.79 30.12
N ASP A 68 -13.29 -0.59 30.64
CA ASP A 68 -14.21 0.42 30.09
C ASP A 68 -13.64 1.05 28.82
N LEU A 69 -13.58 0.25 27.76
CA LEU A 69 -13.09 0.65 26.45
C LEU A 69 -14.14 0.34 25.37
N SER A 70 -14.27 1.22 24.39
CA SER A 70 -15.07 0.93 23.20
C SER A 70 -14.44 -0.20 22.37
N PRO A 71 -15.23 -0.91 21.52
CA PRO A 71 -14.68 -1.93 20.61
C PRO A 71 -13.53 -1.41 19.74
N LYS A 72 -13.63 -0.16 19.28
CA LYS A 72 -12.56 0.51 18.50
C LYS A 72 -11.28 0.67 19.33
N GLN A 73 -11.38 1.13 20.58
CA GLN A 73 -10.22 1.26 21.45
C GLN A 73 -9.55 -0.07 21.75
N ARG A 74 -10.33 -1.15 21.93
CA ARG A 74 -9.81 -2.51 22.10
C ARG A 74 -9.07 -2.98 20.85
N TYR A 75 -9.66 -2.75 19.67
CA TYR A 75 -9.00 -3.02 18.39
C TYR A 75 -7.67 -2.27 18.27
N GLU A 76 -7.69 -0.97 18.47
CA GLU A 76 -6.50 -0.13 18.34
C GLU A 76 -5.39 -0.55 19.30
N THR A 77 -5.71 -0.94 20.53
CA THR A 77 -4.72 -1.47 21.48
C THR A 77 -4.00 -2.67 20.89
N LEU A 78 -4.75 -3.67 20.40
CA LEU A 78 -4.17 -4.89 19.83
C LEU A 78 -3.38 -4.59 18.54
N ALA A 79 -3.94 -3.76 17.65
CA ALA A 79 -3.32 -3.45 16.37
C ALA A 79 -2.03 -2.62 16.53
N ILE A 80 -2.01 -1.67 17.49
CA ILE A 80 -0.82 -0.87 17.80
C ILE A 80 0.30 -1.77 18.34
N ASP A 81 -0.01 -2.66 19.28
CA ASP A 81 0.98 -3.61 19.84
C ASP A 81 1.59 -4.49 18.75
N ASP A 82 0.76 -5.03 17.84
CA ASP A 82 1.23 -5.89 16.75
C ASP A 82 2.04 -5.10 15.72
N VAL A 83 1.65 -3.87 15.41
CA VAL A 83 2.41 -2.97 14.50
C VAL A 83 3.74 -2.56 15.13
N GLN A 84 3.77 -2.25 16.43
CA GLN A 84 5.02 -1.98 17.14
C GLN A 84 5.98 -3.17 17.07
N ALA A 85 5.48 -4.37 17.38
CA ALA A 85 6.28 -5.59 17.34
C ALA A 85 6.78 -5.88 15.91
N ALA A 86 5.95 -5.70 14.88
CA ALA A 86 6.36 -5.85 13.49
C ALA A 86 7.40 -4.78 13.08
N CYS A 87 7.22 -3.52 13.50
CA CYS A 87 8.21 -2.47 13.29
C CYS A 87 9.57 -2.83 13.90
N ASP A 88 9.58 -3.36 15.12
CA ASP A 88 10.80 -3.76 15.81
C ASP A 88 11.50 -4.91 15.08
N VAL A 89 10.75 -5.89 14.56
CA VAL A 89 11.31 -6.98 13.71
C VAL A 89 11.84 -6.44 12.37
N CYS A 90 11.18 -5.46 11.77
CA CYS A 90 11.60 -4.84 10.51
C CYS A 90 12.72 -3.79 10.67
N LEU A 91 13.02 -3.35 11.90
CA LEU A 91 13.96 -2.26 12.16
C LEU A 91 15.38 -2.51 11.60
N PRO A 92 15.97 -3.71 11.70
CA PRO A 92 17.27 -3.97 11.09
C PRO A 92 17.26 -3.79 9.55
N THR A 93 16.15 -4.15 8.87
CA THR A 93 15.98 -3.94 7.43
C THR A 93 15.90 -2.46 7.10
N TYR A 94 15.16 -1.67 7.91
CA TYR A 94 15.08 -0.23 7.79
C TYR A 94 16.45 0.45 7.94
N GLU A 95 17.20 0.09 8.95
CA GLU A 95 18.52 0.68 9.21
C GLU A 95 19.56 0.30 8.16
N ALA A 96 19.56 -0.96 7.71
CA ALA A 96 20.50 -1.45 6.70
C ALA A 96 20.28 -0.78 5.33
N ASP A 97 19.07 -0.31 5.03
CA ASP A 97 18.71 0.36 3.77
C ASP A 97 18.65 1.91 3.91
N GLY A 98 19.21 2.45 5.00
CA GLY A 98 19.24 3.90 5.23
C GLY A 98 17.84 4.53 5.31
N GLY A 99 16.88 3.83 5.90
CA GLY A 99 15.50 4.33 6.11
C GLY A 99 14.57 4.17 4.92
N ARG A 100 14.96 3.52 3.82
CA ARG A 100 14.17 3.44 2.59
C ARG A 100 13.25 2.23 2.49
N SER A 101 13.42 1.24 3.37
CA SER A 101 12.61 0.02 3.45
C SER A 101 12.35 -0.36 4.91
N GLY A 102 11.74 -1.51 5.19
CA GLY A 102 11.44 -1.96 6.54
C GLY A 102 10.21 -1.29 7.17
N PHE A 103 9.33 -0.72 6.36
CA PHE A 103 8.11 -0.05 6.83
C PHE A 103 7.01 -1.04 7.19
N VAL A 104 6.18 -0.63 8.16
CA VAL A 104 4.95 -1.31 8.55
C VAL A 104 3.81 -0.30 8.54
N SER A 105 2.69 -0.62 7.87
CA SER A 105 1.55 0.29 7.72
C SER A 105 0.38 -0.09 8.63
N LEU A 106 -0.21 0.91 9.34
CA LEU A 106 -1.50 0.82 10.03
C LEU A 106 -2.48 1.81 9.41
N GLU A 107 -3.69 1.34 9.09
CA GLU A 107 -4.73 2.14 8.45
C GLU A 107 -5.59 2.89 9.48
N VAL A 108 -5.94 4.14 9.18
CA VAL A 108 -6.97 4.90 9.91
C VAL A 108 -8.33 4.23 9.75
N SER A 109 -9.29 4.55 10.61
CA SER A 109 -10.66 4.04 10.49
C SER A 109 -11.27 4.39 9.15
N PRO A 110 -11.85 3.42 8.42
CA PRO A 110 -12.46 3.67 7.11
C PRO A 110 -13.63 4.67 7.17
N GLU A 111 -14.29 4.78 8.31
CA GLU A 111 -15.36 5.76 8.57
C GLU A 111 -14.90 7.22 8.39
N LEU A 112 -13.59 7.48 8.45
CA LEU A 112 -13.00 8.80 8.27
C LEU A 112 -12.63 9.12 6.81
N ALA A 113 -12.92 8.24 5.88
CA ALA A 113 -12.51 8.38 4.48
C ALA A 113 -12.96 9.70 3.82
N HIS A 114 -14.06 10.30 4.31
CA HIS A 114 -14.62 11.58 3.85
C HIS A 114 -14.54 12.70 4.89
N ASP A 115 -13.67 12.54 5.91
CA ASP A 115 -13.40 13.53 6.95
C ASP A 115 -11.88 13.77 7.04
N ALA A 116 -11.44 14.85 6.40
CA ALA A 116 -10.01 15.20 6.38
C ALA A 116 -9.45 15.53 7.77
N GLU A 117 -10.20 16.29 8.58
CA GLU A 117 -9.75 16.69 9.92
C GLU A 117 -9.71 15.49 10.87
N GLY A 118 -10.75 14.66 10.86
CA GLY A 118 -10.80 13.40 11.60
C GLY A 118 -9.68 12.45 11.22
N THR A 119 -9.42 12.29 9.93
CA THR A 119 -8.30 11.48 9.41
C THR A 119 -6.96 11.98 9.93
N VAL A 120 -6.69 13.29 9.86
CA VAL A 120 -5.44 13.89 10.36
C VAL A 120 -5.31 13.69 11.86
N ALA A 121 -6.38 13.93 12.62
CA ALA A 121 -6.37 13.77 14.08
C ALA A 121 -6.08 12.33 14.49
N GLU A 122 -6.75 11.35 13.86
CA GLU A 122 -6.53 9.93 14.14
C GLU A 122 -5.14 9.48 13.70
N ALA A 123 -4.68 9.87 12.52
CA ALA A 123 -3.36 9.53 12.01
C ALA A 123 -2.24 10.03 12.93
N ARG A 124 -2.32 11.27 13.40
CA ARG A 124 -1.38 11.84 14.38
C ARG A 124 -1.39 11.08 15.71
N ARG A 125 -2.57 10.68 16.17
CA ARG A 125 -2.73 9.91 17.40
C ARG A 125 -2.14 8.51 17.25
N LEU A 126 -2.45 7.79 16.18
CA LEU A 126 -1.92 6.46 15.91
C LEU A 126 -0.40 6.49 15.73
N HIS A 127 0.13 7.43 14.94
CA HIS A 127 1.56 7.58 14.73
C HIS A 127 2.32 7.79 16.06
N ARG A 128 1.80 8.67 16.94
CA ARG A 128 2.39 8.86 18.27
C ARG A 128 2.28 7.62 19.15
N ALA A 129 1.16 6.91 19.11
CA ALA A 129 0.96 5.70 19.90
C ALA A 129 1.89 4.56 19.44
N ILE A 130 2.07 4.40 18.13
CA ILE A 130 3.03 3.41 17.59
C ILE A 130 4.46 3.79 17.98
N GLY A 131 4.86 5.05 17.85
CA GLY A 131 6.16 5.56 18.30
C GLY A 131 7.36 4.83 17.67
N ARG A 132 7.26 4.42 16.40
CA ARG A 132 8.33 3.76 15.64
C ARG A 132 8.63 4.54 14.36
N LYS A 133 9.91 4.75 14.07
CA LYS A 133 10.37 5.54 12.91
C LYS A 133 10.04 4.91 11.56
N ASN A 134 9.84 3.60 11.52
CA ASN A 134 9.48 2.83 10.34
C ASN A 134 7.97 2.49 10.27
N ALA A 135 7.14 3.21 11.00
CA ALA A 135 5.69 3.12 10.87
C ALA A 135 5.19 4.08 9.79
N MET A 136 4.25 3.62 8.97
CA MET A 136 3.46 4.43 8.05
C MET A 136 2.00 4.44 8.47
N ILE A 137 1.35 5.59 8.35
CA ILE A 137 -0.10 5.64 8.50
C ILE A 137 -0.75 5.48 7.13
N LYS A 138 -1.68 4.53 7.03
CA LYS A 138 -2.39 4.26 5.78
C LYS A 138 -3.69 5.05 5.73
N VAL A 139 -3.93 5.74 4.60
CA VAL A 139 -5.04 6.68 4.40
C VAL A 139 -5.69 6.41 3.05
N PRO A 140 -7.03 6.33 2.94
CA PRO A 140 -7.72 6.21 1.65
C PRO A 140 -7.51 7.46 0.77
N ALA A 141 -7.35 7.26 -0.55
CA ALA A 141 -7.07 8.32 -1.52
C ALA A 141 -8.35 9.05 -2.00
N THR A 142 -9.23 9.39 -1.08
CA THR A 142 -10.37 10.31 -1.33
C THR A 142 -9.88 11.75 -1.45
N ASP A 143 -10.74 12.68 -1.88
CA ASP A 143 -10.38 14.09 -1.90
C ASP A 143 -10.04 14.62 -0.49
N GLU A 144 -10.70 14.11 0.55
CA GLU A 144 -10.40 14.37 1.97
C GLU A 144 -9.09 13.71 2.39
N GLY A 145 -8.84 12.48 1.95
CA GLY A 145 -7.59 11.77 2.21
C GLY A 145 -6.37 12.45 1.56
N LEU A 146 -6.53 13.09 0.40
CA LEU A 146 -5.47 13.89 -0.22
C LEU A 146 -5.15 15.15 0.61
N LYS A 147 -6.16 15.81 1.20
CA LYS A 147 -5.94 16.94 2.14
C LYS A 147 -5.24 16.45 3.41
N ALA A 148 -5.62 15.27 3.90
CA ALA A 148 -4.97 14.65 5.04
C ALA A 148 -3.51 14.28 4.72
N LEU A 149 -3.21 13.72 3.54
CA LEU A 149 -1.84 13.43 3.09
C LEU A 149 -0.96 14.68 3.13
N GLU A 150 -1.42 15.81 2.58
CA GLU A 150 -0.70 17.09 2.60
C GLU A 150 -0.34 17.51 4.03
N SER A 151 -1.32 17.45 4.94
CA SER A 151 -1.14 17.82 6.35
C SER A 151 -0.19 16.89 7.09
N LEU A 152 -0.31 15.57 6.88
CA LEU A 152 0.52 14.56 7.54
C LEU A 152 1.98 14.63 7.08
N VAL A 153 2.21 14.85 5.78
CA VAL A 153 3.54 15.07 5.23
C VAL A 153 4.16 16.35 5.80
N ALA A 154 3.39 17.44 5.93
CA ALA A 154 3.84 18.66 6.58
C ALA A 154 4.23 18.44 8.05
N ASP A 155 3.56 17.52 8.75
CA ASP A 155 3.92 17.10 10.11
C ASP A 155 5.17 16.20 10.18
N GLY A 156 5.61 15.65 9.06
CA GLY A 156 6.74 14.70 8.99
C GLY A 156 6.34 13.25 9.19
N ILE A 157 5.11 12.90 8.91
CA ILE A 157 4.57 11.54 9.02
C ILE A 157 4.64 10.86 7.66
N SER A 158 5.23 9.66 7.62
CA SER A 158 5.24 8.80 6.44
C SER A 158 3.85 8.19 6.21
N VAL A 159 3.39 8.18 4.95
CA VAL A 159 2.02 7.81 4.60
C VAL A 159 1.98 6.73 3.53
N ASN A 160 1.10 5.75 3.70
CA ASN A 160 0.68 4.81 2.67
C ASN A 160 -0.71 5.25 2.17
N LEU A 161 -0.77 5.93 1.03
CA LEU A 161 -2.03 6.34 0.43
C LEU A 161 -2.64 5.18 -0.35
N THR A 162 -3.87 4.76 0.00
CA THR A 162 -4.46 3.51 -0.50
C THR A 162 -5.72 3.73 -1.34
N LEU A 163 -6.16 2.70 -2.06
CA LEU A 163 -7.33 2.70 -2.95
C LEU A 163 -7.19 3.64 -4.15
N LEU A 164 -6.02 3.61 -4.79
CA LEU A 164 -5.79 4.24 -6.09
C LEU A 164 -6.03 3.21 -7.21
N PHE A 165 -6.70 3.64 -8.28
CA PHE A 165 -7.08 2.79 -9.41
C PHE A 165 -6.84 3.46 -10.77
N SER A 166 -6.42 4.74 -10.80
CA SER A 166 -6.21 5.46 -12.06
C SER A 166 -4.98 6.36 -12.04
N ARG A 167 -4.59 6.76 -13.24
CA ARG A 167 -3.49 7.70 -13.48
C ARG A 167 -3.77 9.07 -12.87
N GLN A 168 -5.01 9.58 -13.01
CA GLN A 168 -5.39 10.89 -12.45
C GLN A 168 -5.37 10.88 -10.93
N GLN A 169 -5.83 9.80 -10.30
CA GLN A 169 -5.76 9.67 -8.85
C GLN A 169 -4.32 9.68 -8.35
N THR A 170 -3.39 8.99 -9.03
CA THR A 170 -1.97 8.99 -8.65
C THR A 170 -1.31 10.35 -8.83
N LEU A 171 -1.59 11.07 -9.91
CA LEU A 171 -1.07 12.42 -10.12
C LEU A 171 -1.54 13.39 -9.02
N LYS A 172 -2.83 13.38 -8.65
CA LYS A 172 -3.36 14.17 -7.52
C LYS A 172 -2.65 13.83 -6.20
N ALA A 173 -2.33 12.55 -5.98
CA ALA A 173 -1.58 12.11 -4.80
C ALA A 173 -0.16 12.70 -4.77
N TYR A 174 0.54 12.71 -5.91
CA TYR A 174 1.87 13.31 -6.01
C TYR A 174 1.84 14.83 -5.78
N GLU A 175 0.84 15.52 -6.33
CA GLU A 175 0.65 16.96 -6.09
C GLU A 175 0.41 17.26 -4.60
N ALA A 176 -0.46 16.49 -3.93
CA ALA A 176 -0.71 16.64 -2.49
C ALA A 176 0.57 16.38 -1.67
N TYR A 177 1.32 15.33 -2.01
CA TYR A 177 2.62 15.04 -1.41
C TYR A 177 3.59 16.22 -1.55
N VAL A 178 3.74 16.76 -2.76
CA VAL A 178 4.65 17.90 -3.02
C VAL A 178 4.23 19.13 -2.23
N ARG A 179 2.92 19.43 -2.12
CA ARG A 179 2.44 20.54 -1.27
C ARG A 179 2.82 20.34 0.19
N GLY A 180 2.65 19.12 0.72
CA GLY A 180 3.06 18.77 2.09
C GLY A 180 4.56 18.93 2.32
N ILE A 181 5.42 18.47 1.39
CA ILE A 181 6.88 18.64 1.47
C ILE A 181 7.25 20.14 1.47
N ARG A 182 6.64 20.93 0.58
CA ARG A 182 6.89 22.38 0.53
C ARG A 182 6.46 23.08 1.83
N ALA A 183 5.31 22.72 2.37
CA ALA A 183 4.82 23.27 3.64
C ALA A 183 5.78 22.95 4.80
N ARG A 184 6.29 21.72 4.86
CA ARG A 184 7.26 21.31 5.88
C ARG A 184 8.59 22.05 5.76
N LEU A 185 9.13 22.18 4.54
CA LEU A 185 10.35 22.94 4.30
C LEU A 185 10.17 24.42 4.66
N ALA A 186 9.03 25.02 4.31
CA ALA A 186 8.71 26.40 4.68
C ALA A 186 8.64 26.61 6.22
N ALA A 187 8.26 25.56 6.96
CA ALA A 187 8.27 25.54 8.43
C ALA A 187 9.66 25.21 9.02
N GLY A 188 10.68 25.00 8.19
CA GLY A 188 12.05 24.65 8.64
C GLY A 188 12.21 23.19 9.04
N GLY A 189 11.27 22.31 8.70
CA GLY A 189 11.33 20.88 9.03
C GLY A 189 12.16 20.08 8.04
N ALA A 190 12.87 19.03 8.52
CA ALA A 190 13.57 18.09 7.66
C ALA A 190 12.59 17.18 6.90
N VAL A 191 12.94 16.79 5.67
CA VAL A 191 12.09 15.99 4.78
C VAL A 191 12.69 14.63 4.39
N ALA A 192 13.94 14.38 4.74
CA ALA A 192 14.68 13.18 4.33
C ALA A 192 14.09 11.86 4.87
N ASP A 193 13.46 11.90 6.04
CA ASP A 193 12.87 10.72 6.69
C ASP A 193 11.38 10.52 6.32
N ILE A 194 10.84 11.36 5.42
CA ILE A 194 9.44 11.25 5.00
C ILE A 194 9.36 10.38 3.76
N HIS A 195 8.59 9.31 3.87
CA HIS A 195 8.32 8.39 2.77
C HIS A 195 6.81 8.29 2.51
N VAL A 196 6.44 8.33 1.24
CA VAL A 196 5.05 8.15 0.81
C VAL A 196 5.01 7.04 -0.23
N VAL A 197 4.08 6.11 -0.06
CA VAL A 197 3.75 5.13 -1.07
C VAL A 197 2.30 5.34 -1.54
N ALA A 198 2.09 5.29 -2.85
CA ALA A 198 0.80 5.41 -3.51
C ALA A 198 0.35 4.01 -3.95
N SER A 199 -0.56 3.41 -3.19
CA SER A 199 -1.02 2.03 -3.38
C SER A 199 -2.02 1.94 -4.51
N PHE A 200 -1.53 1.57 -5.70
CA PHE A 200 -2.30 1.34 -6.92
C PHE A 200 -2.80 -0.11 -6.95
N PHE A 201 -4.12 -0.29 -7.00
CA PHE A 201 -4.77 -1.59 -6.92
C PHE A 201 -4.90 -2.22 -8.30
N ILE A 202 -4.40 -3.44 -8.46
CA ILE A 202 -4.23 -4.09 -9.75
C ILE A 202 -5.41 -5.02 -10.09
N SER A 203 -5.53 -6.17 -9.44
CA SER A 203 -6.44 -7.24 -9.85
C SER A 203 -7.91 -6.85 -9.88
N ARG A 204 -8.33 -5.85 -9.10
CA ARG A 204 -9.72 -5.38 -9.10
C ARG A 204 -10.14 -4.75 -10.43
N ILE A 205 -9.20 -4.14 -11.16
CA ILE A 205 -9.46 -3.55 -12.48
C ILE A 205 -9.83 -4.64 -13.47
N ASP A 206 -8.98 -5.67 -13.61
CA ASP A 206 -9.25 -6.78 -14.51
C ASP A 206 -10.50 -7.56 -14.08
N SER A 207 -10.68 -7.80 -12.77
CA SER A 207 -11.91 -8.43 -12.25
C SER A 207 -13.20 -7.70 -12.63
N ALA A 208 -13.15 -6.37 -12.76
CA ALA A 208 -14.31 -5.56 -13.16
C ALA A 208 -14.50 -5.52 -14.69
N LEU A 209 -13.48 -5.71 -15.48
CA LEU A 209 -13.49 -5.50 -16.92
C LEU A 209 -13.47 -6.79 -17.74
N ASP A 210 -12.81 -7.84 -17.29
CA ASP A 210 -12.55 -9.04 -18.12
C ASP A 210 -13.82 -9.70 -18.67
N ALA A 211 -14.91 -9.67 -17.90
CA ALA A 211 -16.19 -10.24 -18.35
C ALA A 211 -16.82 -9.50 -19.56
N VAL A 212 -16.47 -8.22 -19.75
CA VAL A 212 -17.04 -7.37 -20.81
C VAL A 212 -16.03 -7.09 -21.93
N LEU A 213 -14.75 -7.45 -21.73
CA LEU A 213 -13.68 -7.25 -22.70
C LEU A 213 -13.56 -8.42 -23.69
N PRO A 214 -13.17 -8.13 -24.94
CA PRO A 214 -12.68 -9.16 -25.87
C PRO A 214 -11.53 -9.99 -25.26
N GLU A 215 -11.42 -11.26 -25.63
CA GLU A 215 -10.47 -12.20 -25.04
C GLU A 215 -9.02 -11.69 -25.06
N HIS A 216 -8.62 -11.04 -26.17
CA HIS A 216 -7.24 -10.54 -26.34
C HIS A 216 -6.86 -9.36 -25.42
N LEU A 217 -7.84 -8.69 -24.76
CA LEU A 217 -7.61 -7.62 -23.79
C LEU A 217 -7.70 -8.09 -22.33
N ARG A 218 -8.24 -9.30 -22.08
CA ARG A 218 -8.41 -9.83 -20.72
C ARG A 218 -7.08 -10.03 -20.02
N GLY A 219 -7.02 -9.69 -18.74
CA GLY A 219 -5.81 -9.77 -17.92
C GLY A 219 -4.71 -8.77 -18.31
N LYS A 220 -4.99 -7.81 -19.19
CA LYS A 220 -4.01 -6.84 -19.70
C LYS A 220 -4.28 -5.40 -19.28
N THR A 221 -5.53 -5.05 -19.01
CA THR A 221 -5.91 -3.65 -18.78
C THR A 221 -5.31 -3.11 -17.48
N ALA A 222 -5.32 -3.88 -16.41
CA ALA A 222 -4.71 -3.48 -15.14
C ALA A 222 -3.19 -3.29 -15.27
N ILE A 223 -2.51 -4.19 -15.95
CA ILE A 223 -1.07 -4.09 -16.23
C ILE A 223 -0.77 -2.86 -17.09
N ALA A 224 -1.58 -2.62 -18.13
CA ALA A 224 -1.42 -1.45 -18.99
C ALA A 224 -1.61 -0.13 -18.22
N LEU A 225 -2.62 -0.05 -17.36
CA LEU A 225 -2.84 1.11 -16.49
C LEU A 225 -1.68 1.33 -15.51
N ALA A 226 -1.15 0.26 -14.91
CA ALA A 226 0.00 0.35 -14.01
C ALA A 226 1.26 0.85 -14.73
N LYS A 227 1.55 0.33 -15.94
CA LYS A 227 2.67 0.80 -16.76
C LYS A 227 2.50 2.26 -17.16
N ALA A 228 1.30 2.68 -17.55
CA ALA A 228 1.01 4.07 -17.88
C ALA A 228 1.14 5.00 -16.64
N ALA A 229 0.68 4.56 -15.46
CA ALA A 229 0.87 5.29 -14.21
C ALA A 229 2.36 5.42 -13.84
N TYR A 230 3.17 4.40 -14.13
CA TYR A 230 4.63 4.48 -13.93
C TYR A 230 5.31 5.45 -14.90
N LEU A 231 4.88 5.53 -16.16
CA LEU A 231 5.35 6.56 -17.10
C LEU A 231 5.01 7.98 -16.59
N ASP A 232 3.81 8.18 -16.04
CA ASP A 232 3.43 9.47 -15.45
C ASP A 232 4.26 9.77 -14.20
N TRP A 233 4.54 8.77 -13.38
CA TRP A 233 5.44 8.88 -12.22
C TRP A 233 6.84 9.36 -12.64
N GLN A 234 7.42 8.75 -13.68
CA GLN A 234 8.72 9.15 -14.21
C GLN A 234 8.69 10.61 -14.69
N ARG A 235 7.67 11.00 -15.47
CA ARG A 235 7.53 12.38 -15.96
C ARG A 235 7.39 13.39 -14.81
N PHE A 236 6.66 13.02 -13.76
CA PHE A 236 6.40 13.89 -12.62
C PHE A 236 7.66 14.08 -11.76
N PHE A 237 8.34 12.99 -11.39
CA PHE A 237 9.45 13.03 -10.44
C PHE A 237 10.83 13.19 -11.08
N ASP A 238 11.01 12.84 -12.35
CA ASP A 238 12.23 13.13 -13.11
C ASP A 238 12.12 14.50 -13.82
N GLY A 239 10.96 15.18 -13.75
CA GLY A 239 10.77 16.55 -14.22
C GLY A 239 11.46 17.59 -13.34
N GLY A 240 11.79 18.76 -13.96
CA GLY A 240 12.57 19.83 -13.30
C GLY A 240 11.93 20.40 -12.03
N ASP A 241 10.60 20.35 -11.91
CA ASP A 241 9.88 20.94 -10.77
C ASP A 241 10.13 20.21 -9.44
N PHE A 242 10.42 18.90 -9.48
CA PHE A 242 10.73 18.14 -8.28
C PHE A 242 12.23 18.13 -7.95
N PHE A 243 13.08 18.44 -8.91
CA PHE A 243 14.54 18.41 -8.73
C PHE A 243 15.02 19.26 -7.54
N GLY A 244 14.49 20.49 -7.42
CA GLY A 244 14.84 21.36 -6.28
C GLY A 244 14.41 20.84 -4.92
N LEU A 245 13.42 19.93 -4.84
CA LEU A 245 13.05 19.26 -3.60
C LEU A 245 13.98 18.08 -3.28
N LEU A 246 14.45 17.36 -4.32
CA LEU A 246 15.48 16.32 -4.15
C LEU A 246 16.78 16.90 -3.58
N GLU A 247 17.22 18.06 -4.06
CA GLU A 247 18.41 18.75 -3.53
C GLU A 247 18.27 19.14 -2.05
N GLN A 248 17.03 19.35 -1.60
CA GLN A 248 16.68 19.61 -0.19
C GLN A 248 16.46 18.32 0.62
N GLY A 249 16.71 17.16 0.02
CA GLY A 249 16.64 15.85 0.67
C GLY A 249 15.26 15.19 0.64
N ALA A 250 14.28 15.70 -0.13
CA ALA A 250 12.99 15.04 -0.26
C ALA A 250 13.13 13.70 -1.03
N ASN A 251 12.37 12.70 -0.64
CA ASN A 251 12.25 11.45 -1.38
C ASN A 251 11.19 11.58 -2.47
N ARG A 252 11.26 10.76 -3.54
CA ARG A 252 10.13 10.58 -4.44
C ARG A 252 9.04 9.76 -3.76
N ALA A 253 7.77 10.13 -3.92
CA ALA A 253 6.70 9.21 -3.56
C ALA A 253 6.74 8.00 -4.49
N GLN A 254 6.68 6.79 -3.94
CA GLN A 254 6.80 5.57 -4.73
C GLN A 254 5.42 5.02 -5.12
N LEU A 255 5.29 4.45 -6.31
CA LEU A 255 4.16 3.59 -6.63
C LEU A 255 4.28 2.27 -5.86
N LEU A 256 3.17 1.87 -5.24
CA LEU A 256 3.04 0.57 -4.60
C LEU A 256 1.94 -0.22 -5.31
N TRP A 257 2.29 -1.36 -5.88
CA TRP A 257 1.33 -2.28 -6.47
C TRP A 257 0.65 -3.07 -5.36
N ALA A 258 -0.67 -2.86 -5.23
CA ALA A 258 -1.52 -3.53 -4.24
C ALA A 258 -2.55 -4.44 -4.93
N SER A 259 -3.13 -5.38 -4.18
CA SER A 259 -4.08 -6.35 -4.74
C SER A 259 -3.49 -7.14 -5.92
N THR A 260 -2.25 -7.62 -5.78
CA THR A 260 -1.51 -8.31 -6.82
C THR A 260 -1.73 -9.82 -6.85
N GLY A 261 -2.56 -10.35 -5.96
CA GLY A 261 -3.06 -11.73 -6.03
C GLY A 261 -4.08 -11.87 -7.17
N VAL A 262 -3.82 -12.82 -8.06
CA VAL A 262 -4.72 -13.18 -9.17
C VAL A 262 -6.06 -13.72 -8.64
N LYS A 263 -7.17 -13.33 -9.28
CA LYS A 263 -8.53 -13.75 -8.91
C LYS A 263 -9.09 -14.82 -9.86
N ASP A 264 -8.78 -14.71 -11.15
CA ASP A 264 -9.18 -15.68 -12.16
C ASP A 264 -8.15 -16.82 -12.23
N PRO A 265 -8.54 -18.08 -11.94
CA PRO A 265 -7.63 -19.22 -11.99
C PRO A 265 -7.08 -19.54 -13.39
N ALA A 266 -7.63 -18.94 -14.45
CA ALA A 266 -7.10 -19.07 -15.80
C ALA A 266 -5.77 -18.33 -16.00
N TYR A 267 -5.44 -17.37 -15.13
CA TYR A 267 -4.20 -16.61 -15.19
C TYR A 267 -3.09 -17.25 -14.34
N PRO A 268 -1.82 -17.10 -14.75
CA PRO A 268 -0.71 -17.48 -13.88
C PRO A 268 -0.79 -16.79 -12.52
N ALA A 269 -0.56 -17.51 -11.45
CA ALA A 269 -0.66 -17.00 -10.07
C ALA A 269 0.28 -15.80 -9.82
N THR A 270 1.33 -15.64 -10.60
CA THR A 270 2.36 -14.60 -10.51
C THR A 270 2.17 -13.46 -11.51
N LEU A 271 1.10 -13.48 -12.33
CA LEU A 271 0.88 -12.56 -13.46
C LEU A 271 1.22 -11.11 -13.15
N TYR A 272 0.64 -10.56 -12.07
CA TYR A 272 0.83 -9.14 -11.73
C TYR A 272 2.18 -8.85 -11.08
N VAL A 273 2.78 -9.83 -10.40
CA VAL A 273 4.11 -9.67 -9.82
C VAL A 273 5.16 -9.66 -10.93
N ASP A 274 5.15 -10.66 -11.82
CA ASP A 274 6.10 -10.77 -12.94
C ASP A 274 6.02 -9.58 -13.89
N SER A 275 4.81 -9.04 -14.13
CA SER A 275 4.57 -7.99 -15.13
C SER A 275 4.91 -6.58 -14.66
N LEU A 276 5.12 -6.35 -13.36
CA LEU A 276 5.22 -5.01 -12.77
C LEU A 276 6.50 -4.79 -11.96
N ILE A 277 7.58 -5.51 -12.28
CA ILE A 277 8.89 -5.32 -11.64
C ILE A 277 9.59 -4.12 -12.28
N GLY A 278 9.94 -3.13 -11.46
CA GLY A 278 10.66 -1.95 -11.92
C GLY A 278 11.20 -1.08 -10.78
N ARG A 279 12.17 -0.24 -11.11
CA ARG A 279 12.89 0.58 -10.12
C ARG A 279 11.99 1.56 -9.37
N GLU A 280 12.35 1.84 -8.13
CA GLU A 280 11.68 2.81 -7.26
C GLU A 280 10.18 2.51 -7.07
N THR A 281 9.82 1.22 -7.07
CA THR A 281 8.46 0.76 -6.80
C THR A 281 8.42 -0.25 -5.66
N VAL A 282 7.24 -0.44 -5.13
CA VAL A 282 6.93 -1.45 -4.10
C VAL A 282 5.85 -2.37 -4.63
N ASN A 283 5.87 -3.64 -4.30
CA ASN A 283 4.77 -4.57 -4.53
C ASN A 283 4.41 -5.23 -3.19
N THR A 284 3.20 -4.98 -2.68
CA THR A 284 2.71 -5.67 -1.49
C THR A 284 1.93 -6.91 -1.90
N VAL A 285 2.47 -8.06 -1.49
CA VAL A 285 2.09 -9.37 -2.04
C VAL A 285 1.44 -10.23 -0.96
N PRO A 286 0.23 -10.79 -1.22
CA PRO A 286 -0.36 -11.78 -0.33
C PRO A 286 0.55 -13.02 -0.20
N GLU A 287 0.58 -13.64 0.98
CA GLU A 287 1.50 -14.73 1.28
C GLU A 287 1.43 -15.89 0.29
N ALA A 288 0.23 -16.27 -0.16
CA ALA A 288 0.06 -17.34 -1.16
C ALA A 288 0.67 -16.98 -2.52
N THR A 289 0.47 -15.74 -2.99
CA THR A 289 1.08 -15.22 -4.21
C THR A 289 2.59 -15.10 -4.08
N LEU A 290 3.09 -14.71 -2.90
CA LEU A 290 4.51 -14.61 -2.62
C LEU A 290 5.20 -15.98 -2.67
N LYS A 291 4.56 -17.03 -2.13
CA LYS A 291 5.03 -18.41 -2.24
C LYS A 291 5.08 -18.86 -3.69
N ALA A 292 4.00 -18.63 -4.46
CA ALA A 292 3.97 -18.96 -5.89
C ALA A 292 5.05 -18.20 -6.67
N PHE A 293 5.31 -16.93 -6.35
CA PHE A 293 6.37 -16.15 -7.01
C PHE A 293 7.76 -16.68 -6.69
N ILE A 294 8.02 -17.13 -5.47
CA ILE A 294 9.31 -17.74 -5.11
C ILE A 294 9.54 -19.06 -5.87
N GLU A 295 8.49 -19.82 -6.11
CA GLU A 295 8.56 -21.13 -6.77
C GLU A 295 8.58 -21.02 -8.32
N HIS A 296 7.84 -20.07 -8.89
CA HIS A 296 7.55 -20.04 -10.33
C HIS A 296 7.74 -18.69 -10.99
N GLY A 297 8.00 -17.63 -10.23
CA GLY A 297 8.13 -16.27 -10.75
C GLY A 297 9.45 -16.02 -11.48
N THR A 298 9.52 -14.87 -12.12
CA THR A 298 10.70 -14.43 -12.88
C THR A 298 11.11 -13.03 -12.46
N ALA A 299 12.34 -12.87 -11.99
CA ALA A 299 12.90 -11.56 -11.67
C ALA A 299 13.47 -10.91 -12.95
N HIS A 300 12.65 -10.10 -13.61
CA HIS A 300 13.01 -9.34 -14.79
C HIS A 300 12.38 -7.94 -14.74
N SER A 301 13.08 -6.91 -15.24
CA SER A 301 12.56 -5.54 -15.26
C SER A 301 11.50 -5.39 -16.37
N THR A 302 10.24 -5.66 -16.03
CA THR A 302 9.12 -5.70 -16.99
C THR A 302 8.32 -4.41 -17.04
N LEU A 303 8.37 -3.58 -15.98
CA LEU A 303 7.52 -2.41 -15.82
C LEU A 303 7.74 -1.34 -16.90
N SER A 304 8.99 -1.14 -17.32
CA SER A 304 9.36 -0.17 -18.38
C SER A 304 9.31 -0.75 -19.79
N GLU A 305 9.04 -2.03 -19.92
CA GLU A 305 9.00 -2.70 -21.23
C GLU A 305 7.63 -2.57 -21.88
N GLN A 306 7.61 -2.54 -23.21
CA GLN A 306 6.39 -2.54 -24.02
C GLN A 306 5.40 -1.41 -23.63
N SER A 307 5.91 -0.24 -23.28
CA SER A 307 5.08 0.90 -22.88
C SER A 307 4.10 1.33 -23.96
N ASP A 308 4.53 1.32 -25.23
CA ASP A 308 3.66 1.65 -26.37
C ASP A 308 2.54 0.63 -26.54
N ALA A 309 2.83 -0.68 -26.35
CA ALA A 309 1.81 -1.72 -26.38
C ALA A 309 0.82 -1.58 -25.21
N ALA A 310 1.29 -1.18 -24.04
CA ALA A 310 0.40 -0.89 -22.91
C ALA A 310 -0.53 0.29 -23.20
N LEU A 311 -0.01 1.37 -23.81
CA LEU A 311 -0.84 2.50 -24.21
C LEU A 311 -1.85 2.12 -25.28
N ALA A 312 -1.47 1.28 -26.26
CA ALA A 312 -2.39 0.77 -27.28
C ALA A 312 -3.55 -0.04 -26.67
N VAL A 313 -3.27 -0.88 -25.66
CA VAL A 313 -4.32 -1.58 -24.90
C VAL A 313 -5.33 -0.60 -24.30
N LEU A 314 -4.87 0.50 -23.70
CA LEU A 314 -5.75 1.50 -23.08
C LEU A 314 -6.56 2.27 -24.14
N GLU A 315 -5.96 2.56 -25.30
CA GLU A 315 -6.67 3.18 -26.43
C GLU A 315 -7.78 2.24 -26.96
N GLU A 316 -7.51 0.94 -27.07
CA GLU A 316 -8.50 -0.04 -27.51
C GLU A 316 -9.65 -0.18 -26.50
N VAL A 317 -9.32 -0.23 -25.19
CA VAL A 317 -10.32 -0.25 -24.11
C VAL A 317 -11.21 1.01 -24.16
N ALA A 318 -10.60 2.19 -24.37
CA ALA A 318 -11.35 3.44 -24.54
C ALA A 318 -12.26 3.44 -25.79
N ALA A 319 -11.78 2.85 -26.91
CA ALA A 319 -12.55 2.73 -28.15
C ALA A 319 -13.81 1.83 -27.99
N LEU A 320 -13.80 0.92 -27.00
CA LEU A 320 -14.96 0.13 -26.60
C LEU A 320 -15.97 0.93 -25.75
N GLY A 321 -15.72 2.21 -25.50
CA GLY A 321 -16.56 3.07 -24.67
C GLY A 321 -16.36 2.91 -23.16
N ILE A 322 -15.26 2.28 -22.74
CA ILE A 322 -14.93 2.09 -21.33
C ILE A 322 -14.04 3.26 -20.85
N ASP A 323 -14.60 4.05 -19.93
CA ASP A 323 -13.89 5.11 -19.25
C ASP A 323 -13.25 4.57 -17.95
N VAL A 324 -11.94 4.41 -17.97
CA VAL A 324 -11.16 3.87 -16.84
C VAL A 324 -11.12 4.82 -15.64
N GLU A 325 -11.28 6.13 -15.84
CA GLU A 325 -11.34 7.08 -14.72
C GLU A 325 -12.69 6.97 -13.98
N THR A 326 -13.80 6.85 -14.70
CA THR A 326 -15.12 6.56 -14.09
C THR A 326 -15.12 5.20 -13.38
N LEU A 327 -14.49 4.19 -13.98
CA LEU A 327 -14.32 2.88 -13.33
C LEU A 327 -13.52 3.02 -12.02
N ALA A 328 -12.43 3.79 -12.01
CA ALA A 328 -11.58 3.98 -10.85
C ALA A 328 -12.34 4.61 -9.66
N VAL A 329 -13.20 5.59 -9.93
CA VAL A 329 -14.07 6.19 -8.89
C VAL A 329 -14.98 5.13 -8.27
N ARG A 330 -15.63 4.30 -9.11
CA ARG A 330 -16.48 3.21 -8.62
C ARG A 330 -15.70 2.19 -7.81
N LEU A 331 -14.55 1.74 -8.30
CA LEU A 331 -13.70 0.78 -7.58
C LEU A 331 -13.18 1.32 -6.26
N GLN A 332 -12.94 2.63 -6.15
CA GLN A 332 -12.57 3.28 -4.90
C GLN A 332 -13.72 3.25 -3.91
N GLN A 333 -14.94 3.59 -4.34
CA GLN A 333 -16.15 3.53 -3.51
C GLN A 333 -16.44 2.10 -3.03
N ASP A 334 -16.39 1.12 -3.95
CA ASP A 334 -16.54 -0.30 -3.61
C ASP A 334 -15.48 -0.76 -2.62
N GLY A 335 -14.25 -0.26 -2.77
CA GLY A 335 -13.14 -0.55 -1.87
C GLY A 335 -13.33 0.01 -0.47
N LEU A 336 -13.82 1.24 -0.35
CA LEU A 336 -14.17 1.88 0.93
C LEU A 336 -15.27 1.09 1.62
N GLN A 337 -16.36 0.78 0.92
CA GLN A 337 -17.44 -0.03 1.47
C GLN A 337 -16.94 -1.39 2.01
N GLN A 338 -16.08 -2.08 1.25
CA GLN A 338 -15.50 -3.35 1.70
C GLN A 338 -14.64 -3.17 2.96
N PHE A 339 -13.92 -2.05 3.09
CA PHE A 339 -13.13 -1.76 4.29
C PHE A 339 -14.02 -1.45 5.50
N GLU A 340 -15.12 -0.70 5.31
CA GLU A 340 -16.12 -0.44 6.36
C GLU A 340 -16.78 -1.73 6.84
N GLU A 341 -17.19 -2.60 5.91
CA GLU A 341 -17.78 -3.91 6.24
C GLU A 341 -16.79 -4.82 6.98
N ALA A 342 -15.52 -4.84 6.54
CA ALA A 342 -14.47 -5.61 7.21
C ALA A 342 -14.19 -5.05 8.60
N PHE A 343 -14.18 -3.73 8.76
CA PHE A 343 -13.97 -3.06 10.04
C PHE A 343 -15.14 -3.32 11.02
N ALA A 344 -16.38 -3.25 10.55
CA ALA A 344 -17.53 -3.61 11.37
C ALA A 344 -17.47 -5.07 11.85
N LYS A 345 -17.09 -6.01 10.97
CA LYS A 345 -16.89 -7.42 11.32
C LYS A 345 -15.72 -7.63 12.29
N LEU A 346 -14.68 -6.81 12.18
CA LEU A 346 -13.53 -6.80 13.08
C LEU A 346 -13.91 -6.33 14.48
N LEU A 347 -14.75 -5.29 14.59
CA LEU A 347 -15.16 -4.71 15.87
C LEU A 347 -16.23 -5.57 16.60
N ALA A 348 -17.08 -6.29 15.87
CA ALA A 348 -18.17 -7.05 16.45
C ALA A 348 -17.74 -8.05 17.54
N PRO A 349 -16.70 -8.90 17.37
CA PRO A 349 -16.23 -9.78 18.43
C PRO A 349 -15.53 -9.05 19.59
N LEU A 350 -15.21 -7.76 19.46
CA LEU A 350 -14.60 -6.94 20.50
C LEU A 350 -15.61 -6.12 21.31
N ALA A 351 -16.89 -6.21 20.97
CA ALA A 351 -17.97 -5.54 21.67
C ALA A 351 -18.21 -6.07 23.09
#